data_d73620fba33bcc207ad0da45242a8fac
#
_entry.id   d73620fba33bcc207ad0da45242a8fac
#
_cell.length_a   1.000
_cell.length_b   1.000
_cell.length_c   1.000
_cell.angle_alpha   90.00
_cell.angle_beta   90.00
_cell.angle_gamma   90.00
#
_symmetry.space_group_name_H-M   'P 1'
#
loop_
_entity.id
_entity.type
_entity.pdbx_description
1 polymer ?
#
loop_
_entity_poly.entity_id
_entity_poly.type
_entity_poly.pdbx_seq_one_letter_code
_entity_poly.pdbx_strand_id
1 'polypeptide(L)'
;QYTDNHRAEMQKYETEESLLQYLKHQNILEQFARFAENKGLKRRNILMYKSQKLFETNLYGNIIYNMLGMEAYIEYLNKSDKTVLKALEVLDKGESFPKAPEQPIEPKVSDEGTKKTTAQADSARKAPSRHHRINNEVRCFA
;
A
#
# COMPACT_ATOMS: atom_id res chain seq x y z
N GLN A 1 6.82 3.00 18.69
CA GLN A 1 6.30 3.28 20.04
C GLN A 1 5.31 2.21 20.54
N TYR A 2 4.21 1.85 19.79
CA TYR A 2 3.30 0.77 20.21
C TYR A 2 4.03 -0.57 20.27
N THR A 3 4.70 -0.93 19.19
CA THR A 3 5.48 -2.15 19.05
C THR A 3 6.57 -2.25 20.12
N ASP A 4 7.27 -1.17 20.41
CA ASP A 4 8.34 -1.16 21.41
C ASP A 4 7.80 -1.39 22.83
N ASN A 5 6.64 -0.79 23.14
CA ASN A 5 6.01 -0.93 24.46
C ASN A 5 5.45 -2.35 24.71
N HIS A 6 5.05 -3.06 23.64
CA HIS A 6 4.44 -4.39 23.74
C HIS A 6 5.33 -5.50 23.17
N ARG A 7 6.59 -5.19 22.86
CA ARG A 7 7.52 -6.13 22.21
C ARG A 7 7.66 -7.45 22.97
N ALA A 8 7.83 -7.39 24.27
CA ALA A 8 8.01 -8.58 25.11
C ALA A 8 6.77 -9.51 25.11
N GLU A 9 5.58 -8.95 24.94
CA GLU A 9 4.35 -9.74 24.82
C GLU A 9 4.20 -10.33 23.42
N MET A 10 4.49 -9.53 22.39
CA MET A 10 4.35 -9.93 20.99
C MET A 10 5.40 -10.93 20.55
N GLN A 11 6.60 -10.95 21.16
CA GLN A 11 7.64 -11.95 20.89
C GLN A 11 7.24 -13.39 21.23
N LYS A 12 6.16 -13.60 21.96
CA LYS A 12 5.60 -14.94 22.24
C LYS A 12 4.90 -15.56 21.02
N TYR A 13 4.60 -14.73 20.02
CA TYR A 13 3.89 -15.14 18.81
C TYR A 13 4.88 -15.23 17.65
N GLU A 14 5.20 -16.46 17.25
CA GLU A 14 6.21 -16.73 16.20
C GLU A 14 5.60 -16.74 14.79
N THR A 15 4.28 -16.89 14.69
CA THR A 15 3.58 -16.94 13.40
C THR A 15 2.71 -15.70 13.17
N GLU A 16 2.56 -15.33 11.91
CA GLU A 16 1.72 -14.19 11.49
C GLU A 16 0.28 -14.36 12.01
N GLU A 17 -0.29 -15.55 11.92
CA GLU A 17 -1.66 -15.82 12.35
C GLU A 17 -1.88 -15.67 13.85
N SER A 18 -0.96 -16.19 14.66
CA SER A 18 -1.03 -16.09 16.13
C SER A 18 -0.87 -14.63 16.57
N LEU A 19 0.05 -13.89 15.97
CA LEU A 19 0.24 -12.48 16.24
C LEU A 19 -1.00 -11.67 15.81
N LEU A 20 -1.57 -11.95 14.64
CA LEU A 20 -2.77 -11.27 14.16
C LEU A 20 -3.98 -11.49 15.07
N GLN A 21 -4.18 -12.71 15.58
CA GLN A 21 -5.23 -12.99 16.57
C GLN A 21 -5.05 -12.15 17.84
N TYR A 22 -3.83 -12.08 18.36
CA TYR A 22 -3.53 -11.22 19.51
C TYR A 22 -3.87 -9.75 19.21
N LEU A 23 -3.41 -9.22 18.08
CA LEU A 23 -3.61 -7.82 17.69
C LEU A 23 -5.10 -7.46 17.54
N LYS A 24 -5.92 -8.36 17.03
CA LYS A 24 -7.37 -8.13 16.90
C LYS A 24 -8.09 -7.93 18.24
N HIS A 25 -7.56 -8.50 19.32
CA HIS A 25 -8.13 -8.34 20.66
C HIS A 25 -7.69 -7.05 21.36
N GLN A 26 -6.68 -6.35 20.83
CA GLN A 26 -6.07 -5.19 21.50
C GLN A 26 -6.73 -3.84 21.18
N ASN A 27 -7.78 -3.79 20.36
CA ASN A 27 -8.42 -2.53 19.95
C ASN A 27 -7.40 -1.47 19.43
N ILE A 28 -6.43 -1.90 18.64
CA ILE A 28 -5.30 -1.06 18.20
C ILE A 28 -5.78 0.17 17.42
N LEU A 29 -6.87 0.05 16.66
CA LEU A 29 -7.44 1.16 15.91
C LEU A 29 -7.86 2.32 16.83
N GLU A 30 -8.49 2.00 17.97
CA GLU A 30 -8.88 3.02 18.94
C GLU A 30 -7.67 3.66 19.64
N GLN A 31 -6.67 2.85 19.97
CA GLN A 31 -5.42 3.36 20.53
C GLN A 31 -4.69 4.27 19.54
N PHE A 32 -4.65 3.90 18.26
CA PHE A 32 -4.11 4.73 17.20
C PHE A 32 -4.90 6.05 17.06
N ALA A 33 -6.23 5.99 17.11
CA ALA A 33 -7.07 7.19 17.02
C ALA A 33 -6.77 8.18 18.14
N ARG A 34 -6.64 7.69 19.39
CA ARG A 34 -6.27 8.53 20.54
C ARG A 34 -4.87 9.10 20.42
N PHE A 35 -3.92 8.28 19.95
CA PHE A 35 -2.56 8.76 19.71
C PHE A 35 -2.54 9.89 18.66
N ALA A 36 -3.27 9.72 17.55
CA ALA A 36 -3.37 10.71 16.49
C ALA A 36 -4.03 12.02 17.00
N GLU A 37 -5.07 11.91 17.84
CA GLU A 37 -5.73 13.06 18.47
C GLU A 37 -4.78 13.82 19.39
N ASN A 38 -4.00 13.13 20.19
CA ASN A 38 -2.97 13.72 21.05
C ASN A 38 -1.86 14.43 20.24
N LYS A 39 -1.66 14.04 18.98
CA LYS A 39 -0.76 14.70 18.02
C LYS A 39 -1.42 15.85 17.25
N GLY A 40 -2.64 16.23 17.62
CA GLY A 40 -3.37 17.35 17.02
C GLY A 40 -4.22 17.01 15.80
N LEU A 41 -4.35 15.74 15.45
CA LEU A 41 -5.25 15.32 14.37
C LEU A 41 -6.69 15.26 14.87
N LYS A 42 -7.58 16.04 14.24
CA LYS A 42 -9.00 16.04 14.61
C LYS A 42 -9.65 14.68 14.31
N ARG A 43 -10.16 14.02 15.32
CA ARG A 43 -10.89 12.76 15.19
C ARG A 43 -12.16 12.93 14.36
N ARG A 44 -12.34 12.07 13.34
CA ARG A 44 -13.51 12.02 12.46
C ARG A 44 -14.07 10.60 12.41
N ASN A 45 -14.93 10.27 13.38
CA ASN A 45 -15.44 8.91 13.57
C ASN A 45 -16.08 8.30 12.30
N ILE A 46 -16.86 9.07 11.53
CA ILE A 46 -17.50 8.60 10.30
C ILE A 46 -16.46 8.18 9.25
N LEU A 47 -15.40 8.97 9.09
CA LEU A 47 -14.34 8.66 8.13
C LEU A 47 -13.51 7.46 8.60
N MET A 48 -13.22 7.38 9.90
CA MET A 48 -12.52 6.24 10.48
C MET A 48 -13.31 4.95 10.27
N TYR A 49 -14.61 4.96 10.52
CA TYR A 49 -15.47 3.79 10.29
C TYR A 49 -15.46 3.35 8.81
N LYS A 50 -15.60 4.30 7.88
CA LYS A 50 -15.56 3.99 6.44
C LYS A 50 -14.21 3.42 5.98
N SER A 51 -13.13 3.81 6.62
CA SER A 51 -11.77 3.39 6.28
C SER A 51 -11.20 2.35 7.25
N GLN A 52 -12.01 1.82 8.15
CA GLN A 52 -11.57 0.92 9.23
C GLN A 52 -10.72 -0.23 8.71
N LYS A 53 -11.22 -0.96 7.70
CA LYS A 53 -10.51 -2.10 7.12
C LYS A 53 -9.13 -1.72 6.58
N LEU A 54 -9.01 -0.56 5.94
CA LEU A 54 -7.76 -0.06 5.42
C LEU A 54 -6.77 0.29 6.54
N PHE A 55 -7.26 0.95 7.59
CA PHE A 55 -6.45 1.27 8.77
C PHE A 55 -5.97 0.01 9.47
N GLU A 56 -6.85 -0.94 9.72
CA GLU A 56 -6.51 -2.22 10.36
C GLU A 56 -5.45 -2.98 9.55
N THR A 57 -5.65 -3.11 8.23
CA THR A 57 -4.68 -3.78 7.36
C THR A 57 -3.30 -3.12 7.45
N ASN A 58 -3.23 -1.80 7.41
CA ASN A 58 -1.95 -1.09 7.48
C ASN A 58 -1.32 -1.16 8.88
N LEU A 59 -2.10 -1.01 9.95
CA LEU A 59 -1.59 -1.07 11.32
C LEU A 59 -1.05 -2.46 11.65
N TYR A 60 -1.84 -3.50 11.38
CA TYR A 60 -1.41 -4.88 11.61
C TYR A 60 -0.23 -5.25 10.74
N GLY A 61 -0.25 -4.89 9.45
CA GLY A 61 0.85 -5.14 8.54
C GLY A 61 2.17 -4.51 9.03
N ASN A 62 2.14 -3.27 9.48
CA ASN A 62 3.33 -2.62 10.02
C ASN A 62 3.84 -3.28 11.31
N ILE A 63 2.96 -3.74 12.19
CA ILE A 63 3.35 -4.45 13.41
C ILE A 63 3.95 -5.81 13.05
N ILE A 64 3.32 -6.57 12.15
CA ILE A 64 3.83 -7.86 11.64
C ILE A 64 5.22 -7.67 11.03
N TYR A 65 5.38 -6.65 10.18
CA TYR A 65 6.68 -6.32 9.60
C TYR A 65 7.77 -6.08 10.67
N ASN A 66 7.44 -5.30 11.71
CA ASN A 66 8.39 -4.97 12.77
C ASN A 66 8.74 -6.14 13.70
N MET A 67 7.83 -7.11 13.83
CA MET A 67 8.00 -8.25 14.73
C MET A 67 8.55 -9.49 14.04
N LEU A 68 8.02 -9.81 12.86
CA LEU A 68 8.27 -11.06 12.14
C LEU A 68 9.04 -10.85 10.83
N GLY A 69 9.20 -9.60 10.37
CA GLY A 69 9.95 -9.28 9.17
C GLY A 69 9.13 -9.22 7.89
N MET A 70 9.85 -9.10 6.76
CA MET A 70 9.26 -8.84 5.45
C MET A 70 8.45 -10.02 4.91
N GLU A 71 8.89 -11.24 5.14
CA GLU A 71 8.23 -12.45 4.64
C GLU A 71 6.81 -12.58 5.20
N ALA A 72 6.65 -12.50 6.52
CA ALA A 72 5.37 -12.54 7.20
C ALA A 72 4.45 -11.35 6.79
N TYR A 73 5.03 -10.18 6.55
CA TYR A 73 4.30 -9.03 6.06
C TYR A 73 3.72 -9.25 4.66
N ILE A 74 4.51 -9.78 3.73
CA ILE A 74 4.06 -10.11 2.37
C ILE A 74 2.99 -11.19 2.41
N GLU A 75 3.16 -12.22 3.21
CA GLU A 75 2.17 -13.28 3.40
C GLU A 75 0.83 -12.69 3.89
N TYR A 76 0.88 -11.83 4.90
CA TYR A 76 -0.29 -11.13 5.42
C TYR A 76 -1.02 -10.31 4.34
N LEU A 77 -0.30 -9.54 3.52
CA LEU A 77 -0.89 -8.74 2.44
C LEU A 77 -1.52 -9.62 1.36
N ASN A 78 -0.82 -10.67 0.95
CA ASN A 78 -1.26 -11.57 -0.12
C ASN A 78 -2.58 -12.29 0.23
N LYS A 79 -2.83 -12.59 1.49
CA LYS A 79 -4.11 -13.20 1.95
C LYS A 79 -5.34 -12.33 1.62
N SER A 80 -5.17 -11.04 1.41
CA SER A 80 -6.26 -10.11 1.08
C SER A 80 -6.15 -9.48 -0.30
N ASP A 81 -5.08 -9.73 -1.03
CA ASP A 81 -4.87 -9.18 -2.38
C ASP A 81 -5.73 -9.92 -3.40
N LYS A 82 -6.65 -9.18 -4.02
CA LYS A 82 -7.58 -9.72 -5.01
C LYS A 82 -6.87 -10.28 -6.25
N THR A 83 -5.72 -9.70 -6.61
CA THR A 83 -4.94 -10.14 -7.76
C THR A 83 -4.31 -11.49 -7.49
N VAL A 84 -3.70 -11.64 -6.30
CA VAL A 84 -3.11 -12.91 -5.86
C VAL A 84 -4.18 -13.99 -5.73
N LEU A 85 -5.31 -13.68 -5.07
CA LEU A 85 -6.42 -14.62 -4.93
C LEU A 85 -6.98 -15.06 -6.29
N LYS A 86 -7.09 -14.11 -7.23
CA LYS A 86 -7.55 -14.45 -8.59
C LYS A 86 -6.54 -15.29 -9.35
N ALA A 87 -5.25 -15.02 -9.20
CA ALA A 87 -4.20 -15.85 -9.82
C ALA A 87 -4.22 -17.28 -9.27
N LEU A 88 -4.38 -17.45 -7.95
CA LEU A 88 -4.53 -18.78 -7.33
C LEU A 88 -5.76 -19.52 -7.86
N GLU A 89 -6.91 -18.83 -7.96
CA GLU A 89 -8.13 -19.42 -8.53
C GLU A 89 -7.93 -19.93 -9.96
N VAL A 90 -7.23 -19.16 -10.80
CA VAL A 90 -6.94 -19.55 -12.20
C VAL A 90 -6.01 -20.78 -12.24
N LEU A 91 -5.00 -20.79 -11.38
CA LEU A 91 -4.07 -21.92 -11.28
C LEU A 91 -4.76 -23.18 -10.78
N ASP A 92 -5.61 -23.08 -9.76
CA ASP A 92 -6.36 -24.22 -9.21
C ASP A 92 -7.34 -24.84 -10.23
N LYS A 93 -7.92 -24.01 -11.10
CA LYS A 93 -8.79 -24.47 -12.17
C LYS A 93 -8.04 -25.07 -13.35
N GLY A 94 -6.72 -24.98 -13.39
CA GLY A 94 -5.89 -25.42 -14.50
C GLY A 94 -6.15 -24.63 -15.78
N GLU A 95 -6.71 -23.44 -15.67
CA GLU A 95 -6.93 -22.56 -16.83
C GLU A 95 -5.57 -22.11 -17.38
N SER A 96 -5.28 -22.45 -18.63
CA SER A 96 -4.12 -21.89 -19.31
C SER A 96 -4.31 -20.40 -19.50
N PHE A 97 -3.21 -19.62 -19.38
CA PHE A 97 -3.25 -18.19 -19.67
C PHE A 97 -4.02 -17.93 -20.98
N PRO A 98 -4.91 -16.93 -21.00
CA PRO A 98 -5.56 -16.55 -22.25
C PRO A 98 -4.48 -16.27 -23.27
N LYS A 99 -4.51 -17.00 -24.42
CA LYS A 99 -3.60 -16.71 -25.51
C LYS A 99 -3.78 -15.26 -25.88
N ALA A 100 -2.67 -14.51 -25.91
CA ALA A 100 -2.72 -13.14 -26.39
C ALA A 100 -3.46 -13.14 -27.73
N PRO A 101 -4.42 -12.22 -27.96
CA PRO A 101 -5.06 -12.16 -29.27
C PRO A 101 -3.97 -11.98 -30.31
N GLU A 102 -3.89 -12.90 -31.26
CA GLU A 102 -3.04 -12.78 -32.44
C GLU A 102 -3.55 -11.60 -33.27
N GLN A 103 -3.23 -10.39 -32.84
CA GLN A 103 -3.37 -9.24 -33.73
C GLN A 103 -2.11 -9.22 -34.61
N PRO A 104 -2.26 -9.31 -35.92
CA PRO A 104 -1.17 -9.03 -36.82
C PRO A 104 -0.68 -7.61 -36.52
N ILE A 105 0.56 -7.47 -36.09
CA ILE A 105 1.19 -6.16 -35.99
C ILE A 105 1.48 -5.74 -37.45
N GLU A 106 0.50 -5.12 -38.08
CA GLU A 106 0.78 -4.41 -39.32
C GLU A 106 1.69 -3.22 -38.98
N PRO A 107 2.89 -3.15 -39.52
CA PRO A 107 3.73 -1.98 -39.35
C PRO A 107 3.06 -0.84 -40.13
N LYS A 108 2.42 0.10 -39.41
CA LYS A 108 2.04 1.37 -39.99
C LYS A 108 3.31 2.18 -40.25
N VAL A 109 3.89 1.96 -41.42
CA VAL A 109 4.83 2.90 -42.03
C VAL A 109 4.02 4.09 -42.51
N SER A 110 3.95 5.12 -41.73
CA SER A 110 3.50 6.43 -42.18
C SER A 110 4.72 7.25 -42.62
N ASP A 111 4.99 7.13 -43.91
CA ASP A 111 5.83 8.05 -44.65
C ASP A 111 5.01 9.33 -44.92
N GLU A 112 5.37 10.43 -44.28
CA GLU A 112 5.08 11.82 -44.71
C GLU A 112 5.93 12.75 -43.85
N GLY A 113 6.96 13.29 -44.45
CA GLY A 113 6.88 14.51 -45.20
C GLY A 113 7.66 15.58 -44.46
N THR A 114 8.94 15.67 -44.80
CA THR A 114 9.85 16.78 -44.50
C THR A 114 9.21 18.13 -44.81
N LYS A 115 9.09 19.02 -43.81
CA LYS A 115 9.18 20.48 -44.06
C LYS A 115 9.89 21.17 -42.90
N LYS A 116 11.05 21.69 -43.26
CA LYS A 116 11.80 22.70 -42.52
C LYS A 116 10.93 23.93 -42.32
N THR A 117 10.94 24.54 -41.17
CA THR A 117 10.94 25.99 -41.02
C THR A 117 11.55 26.38 -39.67
N THR A 118 12.47 27.28 -39.80
CA THR A 118 13.35 27.92 -38.84
C THR A 118 12.58 28.93 -37.94
N ALA A 119 13.11 29.13 -36.77
CA ALA A 119 13.24 30.39 -36.03
C ALA A 119 12.39 30.68 -34.82
N GLN A 120 13.13 31.06 -33.81
CA GLN A 120 12.94 32.05 -32.71
C GLN A 120 12.12 31.62 -31.51
N ALA A 121 12.81 31.39 -30.43
CA ALA A 121 13.31 32.33 -29.41
C ALA A 121 12.27 32.79 -28.38
N ASP A 122 12.68 32.58 -27.12
CA ASP A 122 12.35 33.31 -25.91
C ASP A 122 11.02 33.06 -25.19
N SER A 123 11.18 32.57 -24.01
CA SER A 123 10.80 33.27 -22.78
C SER A 123 10.48 32.32 -21.65
N ALA A 124 11.22 32.45 -20.62
CA ALA A 124 11.10 31.86 -19.30
C ALA A 124 9.70 31.96 -18.71
N ARG A 125 9.20 30.85 -18.11
CA ARG A 125 8.39 30.94 -16.89
C ARG A 125 8.56 29.70 -16.02
N LYS A 126 9.28 29.94 -14.96
CA LYS A 126 9.46 29.23 -13.72
C LYS A 126 8.10 28.86 -13.08
N ALA A 127 7.81 27.59 -12.90
CA ALA A 127 6.72 27.16 -12.04
C ALA A 127 7.30 26.41 -10.83
N PRO A 128 6.82 26.68 -9.61
CA PRO A 128 7.41 26.12 -8.40
C PRO A 128 6.97 24.66 -8.18
N SER A 129 7.95 23.80 -7.92
CA SER A 129 7.74 22.45 -7.46
C SER A 129 7.07 22.47 -6.08
N ARG A 130 5.84 22.03 -5.98
CA ARG A 130 5.23 21.70 -4.71
C ARG A 130 5.81 20.39 -4.21
N HIS A 131 6.76 20.49 -3.31
CA HIS A 131 7.18 19.39 -2.46
C HIS A 131 5.98 18.96 -1.59
N HIS A 132 5.42 17.82 -1.91
CA HIS A 132 4.47 17.16 -1.03
C HIS A 132 5.28 16.50 0.09
N ARG A 133 5.42 17.21 1.21
CA ARG A 133 5.92 16.63 2.45
C ARG A 133 4.88 15.62 2.93
N ILE A 134 5.09 14.36 2.62
CA ILE A 134 4.38 13.28 3.27
C ILE A 134 4.91 13.21 4.69
N ASN A 135 4.06 13.55 5.65
CA ASN A 135 4.37 13.52 7.06
C ASN A 135 4.81 12.11 7.49
N ASN A 136 6.04 12.01 7.89
CA ASN A 136 6.68 10.79 8.40
C ASN A 136 6.18 10.36 9.80
N GLU A 137 5.16 11.03 10.33
CA GLU A 137 4.70 10.83 11.71
C GLU A 137 3.91 9.53 11.93
N VAL A 138 3.34 8.94 10.89
CA VAL A 138 2.58 7.68 11.01
C VAL A 138 3.48 6.47 11.25
N ARG A 139 4.78 6.57 10.93
CA ARG A 139 5.75 5.49 11.14
C ARG A 139 6.11 5.23 12.61
N CYS A 140 5.79 6.15 13.51
CA CYS A 140 6.17 6.01 14.92
C CYS A 140 5.18 5.19 15.76
N PHE A 141 4.02 4.79 15.24
CA PHE A 141 3.04 4.03 16.01
C PHE A 141 3.22 2.51 15.87
N ALA A 142 3.67 2.02 14.73
CA ALA A 142 3.85 0.58 14.48
C ALA A 142 5.17 0.03 15.01
#